data_573a92ba17688455756a895cf5745f25
#
_entry.id   573a92ba17688455756a895cf5745f25
#
_cell.length_a   1.000
_cell.length_b   1.000
_cell.length_c   1.000
_cell.angle_alpha   90.00
_cell.angle_beta   90.00
_cell.angle_gamma   90.00
#
_symmetry.space_group_name_H-M   'P 1'
#
loop_
_entity.id
_entity.type
_entity.pdbx_description
1 polymer ?
#
loop_
_entity_poly.entity_id
_entity_poly.type
_entity_poly.pdbx_seq_one_letter_code
_entity_poly.pdbx_strand_id
1 'polypeptide(L)'
;MTENKLNLYFKEKTKIYNKLNLKIISQVFDQIKKTYNNDGQVFLMANGGSTPVAEGFAVDLRTHPFVNDDKSITTSKRRIKVECLTESSGCLTGISNDIGFDYVFQEQLKNYMRSKPKNKNDLLIAFSGSGNSANIINAINFVKKFGVKTFCISGRGGGKASKIVDYALVIPGSSKFPGQTGKNDNNFHIEDLQNSISHILVGLLKEYVQKK
;
A
#
# COMPACT_ATOMS: atom_id res chain seq x y z
N MET A 1 24.00 -1.16 26.83
CA MET A 1 23.89 -0.07 25.82
C MET A 1 23.01 -0.50 24.64
N THR A 2 23.23 -1.67 24.03
CA THR A 2 22.43 -2.19 22.88
C THR A 2 20.98 -2.44 23.25
N GLU A 3 20.72 -3.12 24.37
CA GLU A 3 19.36 -3.42 24.84
C GLU A 3 18.49 -2.17 25.04
N ASN A 4 19.09 -1.08 25.55
CA ASN A 4 18.37 0.19 25.70
C ASN A 4 17.94 0.77 24.33
N LYS A 5 18.72 0.57 23.28
CA LYS A 5 18.34 0.99 21.92
C LYS A 5 17.23 0.12 21.36
N LEU A 6 17.26 -1.20 21.60
CA LEU A 6 16.19 -2.12 21.20
C LEU A 6 14.87 -1.72 21.90
N ASN A 7 14.93 -1.50 23.21
CA ASN A 7 13.76 -1.02 23.97
C ASN A 7 13.24 0.33 23.48
N LEU A 8 14.12 1.25 23.07
CA LEU A 8 13.72 2.52 22.48
C LEU A 8 12.90 2.31 21.21
N TYR A 9 13.37 1.45 20.29
CA TYR A 9 12.66 1.17 19.04
C TYR A 9 11.24 0.66 19.28
N PHE A 10 11.07 -0.35 20.15
CA PHE A 10 9.77 -0.91 20.46
C PHE A 10 8.85 0.06 21.20
N LYS A 11 9.37 0.87 22.11
CA LYS A 11 8.59 1.92 22.79
C LYS A 11 8.08 2.99 21.81
N GLU A 12 8.92 3.42 20.89
CA GLU A 12 8.52 4.36 19.84
C GLU A 12 7.44 3.76 18.94
N LYS A 13 7.63 2.53 18.49
CA LYS A 13 6.68 1.79 17.66
C LYS A 13 5.30 1.68 18.32
N THR A 14 5.25 1.25 19.60
CA THR A 14 4.01 1.18 20.38
C THR A 14 3.32 2.55 20.47
N LYS A 15 4.09 3.61 20.70
CA LYS A 15 3.57 4.98 20.80
C LYS A 15 2.94 5.46 19.49
N ILE A 16 3.51 5.04 18.36
CA ILE A 16 3.01 5.36 17.02
C ILE A 16 1.73 4.56 16.72
N TYR A 17 1.71 3.26 17.05
CA TYR A 17 0.52 2.42 16.91
C TYR A 17 -0.70 3.03 17.58
N ASN A 18 -0.55 3.49 18.82
CA ASN A 18 -1.64 4.06 19.60
C ASN A 18 -2.21 5.38 19.03
N LYS A 19 -1.52 5.97 18.05
CA LYS A 19 -1.93 7.22 17.38
C LYS A 19 -2.46 7.01 15.96
N LEU A 20 -2.50 5.76 15.47
CA LEU A 20 -3.01 5.49 14.15
C LEU A 20 -4.51 5.79 14.02
N ASN A 21 -4.89 6.34 12.90
CA ASN A 21 -6.30 6.58 12.58
C ASN A 21 -6.96 5.29 12.08
N LEU A 22 -7.48 4.49 13.01
CA LEU A 22 -8.13 3.22 12.71
C LEU A 22 -9.35 3.37 11.80
N LYS A 23 -10.04 4.52 11.82
CA LYS A 23 -11.18 4.81 10.95
C LYS A 23 -10.78 4.78 9.47
N ILE A 24 -9.61 5.31 9.12
CA ILE A 24 -9.11 5.25 7.74
C ILE A 24 -8.84 3.81 7.32
N ILE A 25 -8.25 2.98 8.19
CA ILE A 25 -7.99 1.56 7.90
C ILE A 25 -9.31 0.83 7.64
N SER A 26 -10.33 1.07 8.46
CA SER A 26 -11.67 0.52 8.27
C SER A 26 -12.29 0.95 6.91
N GLN A 27 -12.20 2.23 6.57
CA GLN A 27 -12.71 2.74 5.29
C GLN A 27 -11.99 2.11 4.07
N VAL A 28 -10.68 1.90 4.17
CA VAL A 28 -9.91 1.23 3.13
C VAL A 28 -10.31 -0.24 3.02
N PHE A 29 -10.54 -0.92 4.13
CA PHE A 29 -11.05 -2.29 4.12
C PHE A 29 -12.43 -2.36 3.44
N ASP A 30 -13.34 -1.43 3.73
CA ASP A 30 -14.63 -1.34 3.05
C ASP A 30 -14.47 -1.14 1.53
N GLN A 31 -13.48 -0.34 1.11
CA GLN A 31 -13.15 -0.18 -0.31
C GLN A 31 -12.58 -1.46 -0.92
N ILE A 32 -11.71 -2.21 -0.23
CA ILE A 32 -11.19 -3.51 -0.69
C ILE A 32 -12.35 -4.50 -0.88
N LYS A 33 -13.30 -4.58 0.07
CA LYS A 33 -14.52 -5.39 -0.08
C LYS A 33 -15.32 -5.00 -1.32
N LYS A 34 -15.48 -3.70 -1.55
CA LYS A 34 -16.18 -3.16 -2.71
C LYS A 34 -15.50 -3.55 -4.02
N THR A 35 -14.17 -3.39 -4.08
CA THR A 35 -13.34 -3.80 -5.20
C THR A 35 -13.49 -5.30 -5.48
N TYR A 36 -13.37 -6.13 -4.44
CA TYR A 36 -13.56 -7.57 -4.55
C TYR A 36 -14.96 -7.95 -5.04
N ASN A 37 -16.02 -7.39 -4.45
CA ASN A 37 -17.41 -7.73 -4.79
C ASN A 37 -17.79 -7.36 -6.22
N ASN A 38 -17.23 -6.29 -6.74
CA ASN A 38 -17.56 -5.76 -8.07
C ASN A 38 -16.54 -6.14 -9.16
N ASP A 39 -15.74 -7.18 -8.92
CA ASP A 39 -14.72 -7.68 -9.85
C ASP A 39 -13.69 -6.63 -10.29
N GLY A 40 -13.44 -5.64 -9.42
CA GLY A 40 -12.39 -4.64 -9.61
C GLY A 40 -11.00 -5.21 -9.36
N GLN A 41 -10.00 -4.39 -9.64
CA GLN A 41 -8.58 -4.71 -9.48
C GLN A 41 -7.92 -3.82 -8.44
N VAL A 42 -7.03 -4.39 -7.64
CA VAL A 42 -6.14 -3.66 -6.73
C VAL A 42 -4.80 -3.48 -7.41
N PHE A 43 -4.32 -2.25 -7.48
CA PHE A 43 -2.98 -1.90 -7.93
C PHE A 43 -2.14 -1.48 -6.73
N LEU A 44 -0.91 -1.98 -6.66
CA LEU A 44 0.04 -1.66 -5.59
C LEU A 44 1.28 -1.00 -6.19
N MET A 45 1.79 0.03 -5.53
CA MET A 45 3.02 0.69 -5.93
C MET A 45 3.79 1.24 -4.72
N ALA A 46 5.11 1.22 -4.82
CA ALA A 46 6.02 1.66 -3.77
C ALA A 46 7.40 2.04 -4.31
N ASN A 47 8.19 2.71 -3.50
CA ASN A 47 9.61 2.96 -3.75
C ASN A 47 10.47 2.49 -2.57
N GLY A 48 11.72 2.12 -2.84
CA GLY A 48 12.73 1.83 -1.83
C GLY A 48 12.31 0.74 -0.85
N GLY A 49 12.48 0.99 0.46
CA GLY A 49 12.16 0.03 1.51
C GLY A 49 10.68 -0.32 1.63
N SER A 50 9.78 0.49 1.07
CA SER A 50 8.35 0.15 0.99
C SER A 50 8.04 -0.85 -0.15
N THR A 51 8.96 -1.09 -1.09
CA THR A 51 8.76 -2.03 -2.21
C THR A 51 8.50 -3.46 -1.74
N PRO A 52 9.32 -4.05 -0.85
CA PRO A 52 9.05 -5.38 -0.32
C PRO A 52 7.69 -5.50 0.39
N VAL A 53 7.22 -4.41 1.00
CA VAL A 53 5.89 -4.37 1.63
C VAL A 53 4.78 -4.49 0.59
N ALA A 54 4.88 -3.75 -0.51
CA ALA A 54 3.88 -3.81 -1.60
C ALA A 54 3.86 -5.20 -2.26
N GLU A 55 5.01 -5.79 -2.50
CA GLU A 55 5.15 -7.13 -3.09
C GLU A 55 4.62 -8.22 -2.14
N GLY A 56 4.99 -8.20 -0.86
CA GLY A 56 4.44 -9.10 0.16
C GLY A 56 2.92 -8.97 0.27
N PHE A 57 2.40 -7.76 0.29
CA PHE A 57 0.95 -7.51 0.32
C PHE A 57 0.26 -8.05 -0.94
N ALA A 58 0.88 -7.95 -2.12
CA ALA A 58 0.34 -8.52 -3.35
C ALA A 58 0.21 -10.05 -3.27
N VAL A 59 1.26 -10.73 -2.82
CA VAL A 59 1.26 -12.19 -2.61
C VAL A 59 0.16 -12.59 -1.64
N ASP A 60 0.10 -11.90 -0.51
CA ASP A 60 -0.88 -12.21 0.54
C ASP A 60 -2.32 -11.98 0.06
N LEU A 61 -2.62 -10.87 -0.61
CA LEU A 61 -3.95 -10.62 -1.17
C LEU A 61 -4.35 -11.66 -2.23
N ARG A 62 -3.42 -12.11 -3.06
CA ARG A 62 -3.67 -13.10 -4.11
C ARG A 62 -3.96 -14.48 -3.55
N THR A 63 -3.42 -14.83 -2.37
CA THR A 63 -3.40 -16.21 -1.86
C THR A 63 -4.14 -16.38 -0.53
N HIS A 64 -3.78 -15.63 0.50
CA HIS A 64 -4.17 -15.88 1.89
C HIS A 64 -5.68 -15.91 2.15
N PRO A 65 -6.52 -15.02 1.58
CA PRO A 65 -7.96 -15.05 1.77
C PRO A 65 -8.64 -16.30 1.19
N PHE A 66 -7.96 -17.01 0.30
CA PHE A 66 -8.51 -18.08 -0.53
C PHE A 66 -7.95 -19.47 -0.22
N VAL A 67 -7.29 -19.61 0.91
CA VAL A 67 -6.81 -20.91 1.42
C VAL A 67 -7.41 -21.15 2.79
N ASN A 68 -7.61 -22.44 3.13
CA ASN A 68 -8.06 -22.83 4.46
C ASN A 68 -7.00 -22.52 5.55
N ASP A 69 -7.32 -22.74 6.81
CA ASP A 69 -6.45 -22.33 7.92
C ASP A 69 -5.14 -23.12 7.98
N ASP A 70 -5.15 -24.41 7.58
CA ASP A 70 -3.94 -25.24 7.49
C ASP A 70 -3.17 -25.02 6.18
N LYS A 71 -3.66 -24.17 5.28
CA LYS A 71 -3.07 -23.82 3.98
C LYS A 71 -2.93 -25.02 3.02
N SER A 72 -3.59 -26.12 3.27
CA SER A 72 -3.51 -27.35 2.47
C SER A 72 -4.39 -27.32 1.22
N ILE A 73 -5.49 -26.59 1.26
CA ILE A 73 -6.50 -26.55 0.20
C ILE A 73 -6.85 -25.11 -0.16
N THR A 74 -6.91 -24.83 -1.46
CA THR A 74 -7.47 -23.57 -1.97
C THR A 74 -8.99 -23.67 -2.05
N THR A 75 -9.68 -22.60 -1.68
CA THR A 75 -11.13 -22.52 -1.79
C THR A 75 -11.57 -22.29 -3.23
N SER A 76 -12.83 -22.65 -3.55
CA SER A 76 -13.45 -22.33 -4.85
C SER A 76 -13.87 -20.86 -5.00
N LYS A 77 -13.66 -20.04 -4.00
CA LYS A 77 -14.00 -18.61 -4.03
C LYS A 77 -13.24 -17.88 -5.12
N ARG A 78 -13.92 -16.96 -5.80
CA ARG A 78 -13.28 -16.06 -6.78
C ARG A 78 -12.15 -15.28 -6.12
N ARG A 79 -10.99 -15.23 -6.76
CA ARG A 79 -9.84 -14.50 -6.26
C ARG A 79 -9.96 -13.00 -6.55
N ILE A 80 -9.37 -12.17 -5.70
CA ILE A 80 -9.21 -10.75 -5.97
C ILE A 80 -8.10 -10.55 -7.02
N LYS A 81 -8.33 -9.65 -7.95
CA LYS A 81 -7.32 -9.26 -8.96
C LYS A 81 -6.35 -8.27 -8.32
N VAL A 82 -5.08 -8.58 -8.35
CA VAL A 82 -4.02 -7.73 -7.79
C VAL A 82 -2.89 -7.59 -8.79
N GLU A 83 -2.47 -6.36 -9.04
CA GLU A 83 -1.28 -6.04 -9.82
C GLU A 83 -0.31 -5.24 -8.96
N CYS A 84 0.92 -5.71 -8.83
CA CYS A 84 1.97 -4.99 -8.13
C CYS A 84 2.96 -4.43 -9.16
N LEU A 85 2.99 -3.13 -9.28
CA LEU A 85 3.74 -2.41 -10.31
C LEU A 85 5.26 -2.42 -10.05
N THR A 86 5.71 -3.02 -8.95
CA THR A 86 7.12 -3.17 -8.59
C THR A 86 7.69 -4.55 -8.90
N GLU A 87 6.85 -5.55 -9.18
CA GLU A 87 7.31 -6.95 -9.38
C GLU A 87 8.12 -7.16 -10.66
N SER A 88 7.98 -6.31 -11.68
CA SER A 88 8.71 -6.44 -12.94
C SER A 88 9.92 -5.51 -12.98
N SER A 89 11.11 -6.05 -12.79
CA SER A 89 12.36 -5.29 -12.97
C SER A 89 12.52 -4.77 -14.40
N GLY A 90 12.05 -5.51 -15.40
CA GLY A 90 12.05 -5.08 -16.79
C GLY A 90 11.18 -3.84 -17.02
N CYS A 91 9.94 -3.81 -16.47
CA CYS A 91 9.10 -2.62 -16.54
C CYS A 91 9.74 -1.43 -15.82
N LEU A 92 10.28 -1.66 -14.60
CA LEU A 92 10.89 -0.58 -13.83
C LEU A 92 12.10 0.02 -14.55
N THR A 93 13.02 -0.81 -15.03
CA THR A 93 14.26 -0.34 -15.68
C THR A 93 14.01 0.18 -17.09
N GLY A 94 13.21 -0.51 -17.91
CA GLY A 94 12.92 -0.12 -19.28
C GLY A 94 12.17 1.22 -19.34
N ILE A 95 11.06 1.35 -18.63
CA ILE A 95 10.30 2.60 -18.61
C ILE A 95 11.14 3.75 -18.01
N SER A 96 11.94 3.46 -16.98
CA SER A 96 12.83 4.49 -16.40
C SER A 96 13.87 4.99 -17.38
N ASN A 97 14.44 4.09 -18.20
CA ASN A 97 15.43 4.42 -19.22
C ASN A 97 14.81 5.20 -20.39
N ASP A 98 13.64 4.79 -20.86
CA ASP A 98 13.07 5.30 -22.12
C ASP A 98 12.21 6.56 -21.90
N ILE A 99 11.50 6.64 -20.77
CA ILE A 99 10.50 7.69 -20.50
C ILE A 99 10.87 8.51 -19.27
N GLY A 100 11.48 7.87 -18.26
CA GLY A 100 11.87 8.48 -17.01
C GLY A 100 11.20 7.86 -15.79
N PHE A 101 11.94 7.81 -14.68
CA PHE A 101 11.47 7.20 -13.43
C PHE A 101 10.19 7.86 -12.86
N ASP A 102 9.98 9.13 -13.13
CA ASP A 102 8.80 9.87 -12.67
C ASP A 102 7.48 9.33 -13.25
N TYR A 103 7.54 8.56 -14.32
CA TYR A 103 6.37 8.01 -15.01
C TYR A 103 6.26 6.48 -14.92
N VAL A 104 7.19 5.82 -14.24
CA VAL A 104 7.32 4.35 -14.23
C VAL A 104 6.02 3.61 -13.86
N PHE A 105 5.27 4.12 -12.90
CA PHE A 105 3.98 3.52 -12.51
C PHE A 105 2.83 3.97 -13.39
N GLN A 106 2.82 5.24 -13.79
CA GLN A 106 1.80 5.77 -14.70
C GLN A 106 1.78 5.03 -16.04
N GLU A 107 2.95 4.77 -16.62
CA GLU A 107 3.04 4.06 -17.92
C GLU A 107 2.53 2.63 -17.82
N GLN A 108 2.85 1.92 -16.75
CA GLN A 108 2.28 0.59 -16.51
C GLN A 108 0.75 0.64 -16.36
N LEU A 109 0.23 1.60 -15.61
CA LEU A 109 -1.21 1.76 -15.38
C LEU A 109 -2.00 2.08 -16.65
N LYS A 110 -1.41 2.71 -17.67
CA LYS A 110 -2.07 2.95 -18.96
C LYS A 110 -2.60 1.67 -19.61
N ASN A 111 -1.92 0.54 -19.39
CA ASN A 111 -2.34 -0.76 -19.93
C ASN A 111 -3.65 -1.30 -19.32
N TYR A 112 -4.00 -0.84 -18.12
CA TYR A 112 -5.17 -1.30 -17.38
C TYR A 112 -6.34 -0.32 -17.43
N MET A 113 -6.07 0.97 -17.68
CA MET A 113 -7.12 1.98 -17.68
C MET A 113 -7.98 1.89 -18.92
N ARG A 114 -9.28 1.74 -18.72
CA ARG A 114 -10.31 1.70 -19.76
C ARG A 114 -11.12 3.00 -19.72
N SER A 115 -11.96 3.22 -20.73
CA SER A 115 -12.87 4.37 -20.72
C SER A 115 -13.79 4.33 -19.49
N LYS A 116 -14.04 5.49 -18.87
CA LYS A 116 -15.04 5.62 -17.78
C LYS A 116 -16.39 5.00 -18.20
N PRO A 117 -17.10 4.27 -17.34
CA PRO A 117 -16.89 4.10 -15.90
C PRO A 117 -16.22 2.78 -15.51
N LYS A 118 -15.55 2.06 -16.41
CA LYS A 118 -15.09 0.66 -16.18
C LYS A 118 -14.10 0.49 -15.01
N ASN A 119 -13.35 1.55 -14.65
CA ASN A 119 -12.36 1.47 -13.55
C ASN A 119 -12.86 1.98 -12.20
N LYS A 120 -14.14 2.34 -12.05
CA LYS A 120 -14.71 2.88 -10.79
C LYS A 120 -14.68 1.93 -9.59
N ASN A 121 -14.50 0.63 -9.85
CA ASN A 121 -14.40 -0.40 -8.83
C ASN A 121 -12.97 -0.75 -8.46
N ASP A 122 -12.00 -0.18 -9.16
CA ASP A 122 -10.58 -0.42 -8.93
C ASP A 122 -10.05 0.42 -7.76
N LEU A 123 -8.97 -0.06 -7.16
CA LEU A 123 -8.29 0.60 -6.03
C LEU A 123 -6.80 0.64 -6.29
N LEU A 124 -6.20 1.83 -6.22
CA LEU A 124 -4.75 2.02 -6.20
C LEU A 124 -4.29 2.25 -4.75
N ILE A 125 -3.34 1.44 -4.28
CA ILE A 125 -2.70 1.57 -2.97
C ILE A 125 -1.23 1.93 -3.17
N ALA A 126 -0.83 3.07 -2.62
CA ALA A 126 0.53 3.58 -2.67
C ALA A 126 1.19 3.49 -1.29
N PHE A 127 2.41 2.97 -1.25
CA PHE A 127 3.27 3.00 -0.08
C PHE A 127 4.39 4.01 -0.32
N SER A 128 4.46 5.05 0.53
CA SER A 128 5.44 6.13 0.34
C SER A 128 5.89 6.71 1.67
N GLY A 129 7.17 6.58 2.00
CA GLY A 129 7.71 7.15 3.25
C GLY A 129 7.49 8.66 3.36
N SER A 130 7.71 9.42 2.30
CA SER A 130 7.60 10.88 2.29
C SER A 130 6.27 11.43 1.77
N GLY A 131 5.53 10.64 0.96
CA GLY A 131 4.37 11.12 0.22
C GLY A 131 4.67 12.15 -0.87
N ASN A 132 5.94 12.30 -1.30
CA ASN A 132 6.37 13.34 -2.24
C ASN A 132 7.01 12.82 -3.53
N SER A 133 7.18 11.51 -3.68
CA SER A 133 7.80 10.92 -4.88
C SER A 133 6.98 11.21 -6.14
N ALA A 134 7.63 11.76 -7.16
CA ALA A 134 6.96 12.21 -8.39
C ALA A 134 6.21 11.07 -9.10
N ASN A 135 6.83 9.87 -9.21
CA ASN A 135 6.20 8.70 -9.81
C ASN A 135 4.91 8.26 -9.09
N ILE A 136 4.87 8.35 -7.76
CA ILE A 136 3.68 8.07 -6.94
C ILE A 136 2.59 9.11 -7.22
N ILE A 137 2.94 10.40 -7.22
CA ILE A 137 2.01 11.50 -7.43
C ILE A 137 1.43 11.47 -8.85
N ASN A 138 2.26 11.23 -9.87
CA ASN A 138 1.84 11.15 -11.27
C ASN A 138 0.86 9.99 -11.48
N ALA A 139 1.14 8.82 -10.93
CA ALA A 139 0.27 7.66 -10.99
C ALA A 139 -1.09 7.91 -10.32
N ILE A 140 -1.11 8.50 -9.11
CA ILE A 140 -2.36 8.84 -8.41
C ILE A 140 -3.20 9.79 -9.27
N ASN A 141 -2.62 10.90 -9.74
CA ASN A 141 -3.31 11.87 -10.57
C ASN A 141 -3.84 11.27 -11.88
N PHE A 142 -3.09 10.35 -12.45
CA PHE A 142 -3.50 9.65 -13.68
C PHE A 142 -4.74 8.79 -13.46
N VAL A 143 -4.72 7.87 -12.49
CA VAL A 143 -5.83 6.91 -12.31
C VAL A 143 -7.12 7.56 -11.81
N LYS A 144 -7.02 8.66 -11.09
CA LYS A 144 -8.20 9.44 -10.66
C LYS A 144 -9.05 9.94 -11.83
N LYS A 145 -8.45 10.19 -12.99
CA LYS A 145 -9.17 10.57 -14.22
C LYS A 145 -10.12 9.46 -14.70
N PHE A 146 -9.88 8.21 -14.30
CA PHE A 146 -10.68 7.04 -14.65
C PHE A 146 -11.64 6.58 -13.55
N GLY A 147 -11.69 7.31 -12.42
CA GLY A 147 -12.58 7.03 -11.31
C GLY A 147 -12.06 5.97 -10.33
N VAL A 148 -10.82 5.52 -10.48
CA VAL A 148 -10.15 4.61 -9.54
C VAL A 148 -10.05 5.25 -8.17
N LYS A 149 -10.40 4.49 -7.13
CA LYS A 149 -10.19 4.92 -5.74
C LYS A 149 -8.73 4.81 -5.35
N THR A 150 -8.26 5.74 -4.53
CA THR A 150 -6.84 5.86 -4.20
C THR A 150 -6.61 5.89 -2.70
N PHE A 151 -5.63 5.12 -2.24
CA PHE A 151 -5.17 5.09 -0.86
C PHE A 151 -3.66 5.28 -0.81
N CYS A 152 -3.18 6.06 0.15
CA CYS A 152 -1.75 6.21 0.41
C CYS A 152 -1.45 6.00 1.89
N ILE A 153 -0.49 5.12 2.18
CA ILE A 153 0.13 5.00 3.51
C ILE A 153 1.47 5.72 3.45
N SER A 154 1.59 6.79 4.21
CA SER A 154 2.78 7.63 4.23
C SER A 154 3.19 8.01 5.66
N GLY A 155 4.34 8.63 5.80
CA GLY A 155 4.79 9.27 7.04
C GLY A 155 5.19 10.71 6.80
N ARG A 156 6.04 11.26 7.67
CA ARG A 156 6.65 12.59 7.51
C ARG A 156 5.65 13.71 7.17
N GLY A 157 4.45 13.65 7.76
CA GLY A 157 3.38 14.62 7.50
C GLY A 157 2.56 14.36 6.23
N GLY A 158 2.78 13.23 5.53
CA GLY A 158 1.93 12.78 4.42
C GLY A 158 2.27 13.33 3.04
N GLY A 159 3.04 14.39 2.97
CA GLY A 159 3.46 15.02 1.71
C GLY A 159 2.29 15.45 0.81
N LYS A 160 2.56 15.53 -0.49
CA LYS A 160 1.56 15.86 -1.52
C LYS A 160 0.54 14.74 -1.72
N ALA A 161 0.98 13.48 -1.59
CA ALA A 161 0.12 12.32 -1.83
C ALA A 161 -1.09 12.31 -0.88
N SER A 162 -0.90 12.61 0.42
CA SER A 162 -2.00 12.63 1.39
C SER A 162 -3.11 13.64 1.08
N LYS A 163 -2.81 14.67 0.29
CA LYS A 163 -3.76 15.73 -0.09
C LYS A 163 -4.58 15.41 -1.34
N ILE A 164 -4.13 14.42 -2.13
CA ILE A 164 -4.74 14.12 -3.43
C ILE A 164 -5.43 12.76 -3.50
N VAL A 165 -5.17 11.85 -2.54
CA VAL A 165 -5.83 10.54 -2.46
C VAL A 165 -7.22 10.63 -1.83
N ASP A 166 -8.05 9.60 -2.08
CA ASP A 166 -9.37 9.47 -1.42
C ASP A 166 -9.22 9.07 0.05
N TYR A 167 -8.23 8.25 0.37
CA TYR A 167 -7.91 7.79 1.72
C TYR A 167 -6.44 8.02 2.02
N ALA A 168 -6.13 8.76 3.06
CA ALA A 168 -4.75 9.01 3.47
C ALA A 168 -4.52 8.50 4.90
N LEU A 169 -3.61 7.55 5.07
CA LEU A 169 -3.11 7.16 6.38
C LEU A 169 -1.71 7.73 6.56
N VAL A 170 -1.60 8.72 7.41
CA VAL A 170 -0.32 9.35 7.73
C VAL A 170 0.17 8.77 9.06
N ILE A 171 1.27 8.02 9.01
CA ILE A 171 1.93 7.46 10.18
C ILE A 171 2.62 8.59 10.93
N PRO A 172 2.21 8.89 12.17
CA PRO A 172 2.70 10.03 12.92
C PRO A 172 4.04 9.76 13.58
N GLY A 173 4.68 10.83 14.05
CA GLY A 173 5.82 10.78 14.94
C GLY A 173 7.17 10.99 14.26
N SER A 174 8.18 10.95 15.13
CA SER A 174 9.59 10.99 14.78
C SER A 174 10.31 9.91 15.59
N SER A 175 11.52 9.55 15.20
CA SER A 175 12.30 8.54 15.90
C SER A 175 13.64 9.11 16.37
N LYS A 176 14.10 8.63 17.52
CA LYS A 176 15.45 8.81 18.05
C LYS A 176 16.32 7.57 17.86
N PHE A 177 15.76 6.53 17.22
CA PHE A 177 16.51 5.32 16.95
C PHE A 177 17.61 5.57 15.91
N PRO A 178 18.83 5.01 16.08
CA PRO A 178 19.92 5.19 15.13
C PRO A 178 19.55 4.76 13.71
N GLY A 179 20.04 5.48 12.72
CA GLY A 179 19.79 5.21 11.28
C GLY A 179 18.54 5.90 10.74
N GLN A 180 17.69 6.45 11.60
CA GLN A 180 16.63 7.33 11.20
C GLN A 180 17.07 8.78 11.40
N THR A 181 17.53 9.42 10.33
CA THR A 181 18.18 10.72 10.37
C THR A 181 17.25 11.83 9.88
N GLY A 182 17.39 13.01 10.48
CA GLY A 182 16.63 14.18 10.11
C GLY A 182 15.43 14.46 11.02
N LYS A 183 14.93 15.68 10.91
CA LYS A 183 13.75 16.14 11.64
C LYS A 183 12.52 15.42 11.12
N ASN A 184 11.82 14.71 12.00
CA ASN A 184 10.64 13.88 11.67
C ASN A 184 10.97 12.65 10.81
N ASP A 185 12.21 12.17 10.80
CA ASP A 185 12.51 10.88 10.17
C ASP A 185 12.09 9.74 11.10
N ASN A 186 11.23 8.87 10.58
CA ASN A 186 10.74 7.67 11.24
C ASN A 186 10.56 6.53 10.21
N ASN A 187 11.41 6.51 9.19
CA ASN A 187 11.23 5.66 8.02
C ASN A 187 11.08 4.17 8.34
N PHE A 188 11.90 3.63 9.27
CA PHE A 188 11.78 2.23 9.68
C PHE A 188 10.43 1.93 10.33
N HIS A 189 9.93 2.82 11.18
CA HIS A 189 8.60 2.66 11.76
C HIS A 189 7.49 2.80 10.70
N ILE A 190 7.68 3.64 9.68
CA ILE A 190 6.72 3.76 8.57
C ILE A 190 6.64 2.44 7.81
N GLU A 191 7.77 1.87 7.40
CA GLU A 191 7.84 0.61 6.66
C GLU A 191 7.28 -0.57 7.48
N ASP A 192 7.65 -0.68 8.75
CA ASP A 192 7.11 -1.68 9.67
C ASP A 192 5.57 -1.59 9.80
N LEU A 193 5.03 -0.38 9.89
CA LEU A 193 3.60 -0.17 10.03
C LEU A 193 2.84 -0.36 8.73
N GLN A 194 3.44 -0.01 7.60
CA GLN A 194 2.91 -0.35 6.28
C GLN A 194 2.71 -1.86 6.18
N ASN A 195 3.70 -2.66 6.57
CA ASN A 195 3.61 -4.12 6.57
C ASN A 195 2.54 -4.63 7.54
N SER A 196 2.49 -4.11 8.77
CA SER A 196 1.48 -4.49 9.76
C SER A 196 0.05 -4.20 9.29
N ILE A 197 -0.18 -3.06 8.64
CA ILE A 197 -1.48 -2.67 8.10
C ILE A 197 -1.86 -3.59 6.93
N SER A 198 -0.90 -3.96 6.07
CA SER A 198 -1.12 -4.92 4.99
C SER A 198 -1.61 -6.27 5.53
N HIS A 199 -0.97 -6.81 6.57
CA HIS A 199 -1.39 -8.06 7.21
C HIS A 199 -2.79 -7.95 7.83
N ILE A 200 -3.12 -6.83 8.48
CA ILE A 200 -4.46 -6.58 9.03
C ILE A 200 -5.51 -6.63 7.91
N LEU A 201 -5.28 -5.93 6.80
CA LEU A 201 -6.23 -5.89 5.68
C LEU A 201 -6.41 -7.26 5.02
N VAL A 202 -5.34 -8.05 4.91
CA VAL A 202 -5.40 -9.44 4.40
C VAL A 202 -6.20 -10.34 5.35
N GLY A 203 -5.94 -10.27 6.65
CA GLY A 203 -6.67 -11.08 7.64
C GLY A 203 -8.17 -10.77 7.66
N LEU A 204 -8.53 -9.48 7.62
CA LEU A 204 -9.91 -9.04 7.51
C LEU A 204 -10.58 -9.50 6.21
N LEU A 205 -9.84 -9.48 5.08
CA LEU A 205 -10.37 -9.97 3.81
C LEU A 205 -10.57 -11.49 3.84
N LYS A 206 -9.66 -12.25 4.47
CA LYS A 206 -9.82 -13.69 4.67
C LYS A 206 -11.12 -13.98 5.43
N GLU A 207 -11.31 -13.35 6.57
CA GLU A 207 -12.52 -13.51 7.36
C GLU A 207 -13.79 -13.19 6.56
N TYR A 208 -13.77 -12.08 5.80
CA TYR A 208 -14.90 -11.68 4.96
C TYR A 208 -15.21 -12.68 3.86
N VAL A 209 -14.19 -13.19 3.16
CA VAL A 209 -14.35 -14.15 2.05
C VAL A 209 -14.85 -15.49 2.56
N GLN A 210 -14.38 -15.96 3.70
CA GLN A 210 -14.77 -17.25 4.27
C GLN A 210 -16.20 -17.26 4.83
N LYS A 211 -16.70 -16.12 5.33
CA LYS A 211 -18.08 -16.00 5.81
C LYS A 211 -19.10 -15.82 4.67
N LYS A 212 -18.68 -15.58 3.47
CA LYS A 212 -19.53 -15.36 2.29
C LYS A 212 -19.64 -16.63 1.43
#